data_48068940959d0dc61a7ae82d10e44795
#
_entry.id   48068940959d0dc61a7ae82d10e44795
#
_cell.length_a   1.000
_cell.length_b   1.000
_cell.length_c   1.000
_cell.angle_alpha   90.00
_cell.angle_beta   90.00
_cell.angle_gamma   90.00
#
_symmetry.space_group_name_H-M   'P 1'
#
loop_
_entity.id
_entity.type
_entity.pdbx_description
1 polymer ?
#
loop_
_entity_poly.entity_id
_entity_poly.type
_entity_poly.pdbx_seq_one_letter_code
_entity_poly.pdbx_strand_id
1 'polypeptide(L)'
;MVKHMAKAILRTAKLKTLGNIASSLSHNYRTRKTPNADPNRSHENLHDMSTAREVSEGIKSRIPAKHRADAVLAVEYFIGASPEYFKTIDDPKGEKYFALARKWLVERHGAENVISTSVHLDETSPHLIAYVVPLDEKGTLNAKQFLGGKQVLSRMQTDFHLSAGTPCGLERGESGSKAKHTTVKQYYARVNAVENMTLD
;
A
#
# COMPACT_ATOMS: atom_id res chain seq x y z
N MET A 1 -29.55 -13.95 -2.73
CA MET A 1 -28.58 -12.96 -2.16
C MET A 1 -27.31 -13.02 -2.98
N VAL A 2 -26.97 -11.96 -3.70
CA VAL A 2 -25.67 -11.87 -4.40
C VAL A 2 -24.60 -11.73 -3.33
N LYS A 3 -23.77 -12.77 -3.14
CA LYS A 3 -22.65 -12.73 -2.22
C LYS A 3 -21.63 -11.76 -2.83
N HIS A 4 -21.53 -10.53 -2.34
CA HIS A 4 -20.46 -9.62 -2.72
C HIS A 4 -19.14 -10.28 -2.31
N MET A 5 -18.37 -10.69 -3.31
CA MET A 5 -17.04 -11.24 -3.06
C MET A 5 -16.08 -10.12 -2.67
N ALA A 6 -15.22 -10.39 -1.70
CA ALA A 6 -14.23 -9.43 -1.25
C ALA A 6 -13.23 -9.10 -2.38
N LYS A 7 -12.79 -7.85 -2.46
CA LYS A 7 -11.91 -7.37 -3.53
C LYS A 7 -10.49 -7.15 -3.03
N ALA A 8 -9.51 -7.50 -3.87
CA ALA A 8 -8.12 -7.10 -3.67
C ALA A 8 -7.98 -5.59 -3.91
N ILE A 9 -7.26 -4.91 -3.03
CA ILE A 9 -7.03 -3.47 -3.08
C ILE A 9 -5.53 -3.22 -3.26
N LEU A 10 -5.16 -2.55 -4.35
CA LEU A 10 -3.79 -2.11 -4.63
C LEU A 10 -3.80 -0.63 -4.98
N ARG A 11 -3.03 0.16 -4.22
CA ARG A 11 -2.84 1.59 -4.46
C ARG A 11 -1.36 1.93 -4.45
N THR A 12 -0.98 3.04 -5.09
CA THR A 12 0.40 3.50 -5.12
C THR A 12 0.47 5.01 -4.90
N ALA A 13 1.51 5.46 -4.21
CA ALA A 13 1.86 6.86 -4.09
C ALA A 13 3.30 7.09 -4.58
N LYS A 14 3.51 8.17 -5.36
CA LYS A 14 4.83 8.56 -5.88
C LYS A 14 5.51 9.50 -4.90
N LEU A 15 6.60 9.10 -4.30
CA LEU A 15 7.39 9.89 -3.36
C LEU A 15 8.56 10.52 -4.13
N LYS A 16 8.48 11.84 -4.36
CA LYS A 16 9.42 12.57 -5.21
C LYS A 16 10.52 13.29 -4.42
N THR A 17 10.34 13.46 -3.12
CA THR A 17 11.30 14.17 -2.26
C THR A 17 11.57 13.36 -1.00
N LEU A 18 12.73 13.60 -0.37
CA LEU A 18 13.04 13.01 0.94
C LEU A 18 12.03 13.44 2.01
N GLY A 19 11.44 14.63 1.89
CA GLY A 19 10.35 15.09 2.77
C GLY A 19 9.08 14.25 2.60
N ASN A 20 8.72 13.88 1.36
CA ASN A 20 7.59 12.97 1.12
C ASN A 20 7.84 11.59 1.73
N ILE A 21 9.06 11.06 1.58
CA ILE A 21 9.48 9.78 2.17
C ILE A 21 9.41 9.86 3.70
N ALA A 22 9.99 10.88 4.31
CA ALA A 22 9.97 11.06 5.76
C ALA A 22 8.54 11.18 6.31
N SER A 23 7.66 11.93 5.63
CA SER A 23 6.25 12.05 6.01
C SER A 23 5.49 10.74 5.93
N SER A 24 5.71 9.95 4.87
CA SER A 24 5.10 8.62 4.72
C SER A 24 5.62 7.66 5.80
N LEU A 25 6.92 7.60 6.02
CA LEU A 25 7.55 6.77 7.06
C LEU A 25 7.06 7.13 8.47
N SER A 26 6.88 8.43 8.77
CA SER A 26 6.34 8.86 10.07
C SER A 26 4.92 8.33 10.33
N HIS A 27 4.11 8.20 9.28
CA HIS A 27 2.80 7.55 9.36
C HIS A 27 2.94 6.03 9.55
N ASN A 28 3.77 5.39 8.74
CA ASN A 28 3.97 3.94 8.75
C ASN A 28 4.51 3.42 10.09
N TYR A 29 5.46 4.15 10.70
CA TYR A 29 6.09 3.79 11.99
C TYR A 29 5.42 4.45 13.20
N ARG A 30 4.24 5.07 13.03
CA ARG A 30 3.47 5.72 14.11
C ARG A 30 4.27 6.77 14.91
N THR A 31 5.31 7.39 14.30
CA THR A 31 6.07 8.47 14.94
C THR A 31 5.34 9.82 14.91
N ARG A 32 4.19 9.86 14.24
CA ARG A 32 3.21 10.95 14.29
C ARG A 32 1.82 10.41 14.62
N LYS A 33 0.95 11.27 15.18
CA LYS A 33 -0.44 10.92 15.46
C LYS A 33 -1.16 10.43 14.19
N THR A 34 -1.72 9.22 14.25
CA THR A 34 -2.48 8.56 13.19
C THR A 34 -3.90 8.31 13.69
N PRO A 35 -4.89 9.16 13.31
CA PRO A 35 -6.23 9.14 13.93
C PRO A 35 -7.01 7.84 13.75
N ASN A 36 -6.73 7.06 12.73
CA ASN A 36 -7.39 5.79 12.39
C ASN A 36 -6.67 4.54 12.93
N ALA A 37 -5.54 4.72 13.61
CA ALA A 37 -4.81 3.65 14.28
C ALA A 37 -5.11 3.64 15.77
N ASP A 38 -5.25 2.44 16.36
CA ASP A 38 -5.33 2.25 17.80
C ASP A 38 -3.92 2.23 18.40
N PRO A 39 -3.53 3.23 19.20
CA PRO A 39 -2.19 3.29 19.79
C PRO A 39 -1.87 2.09 20.68
N ASN A 40 -2.89 1.47 21.30
CA ASN A 40 -2.70 0.30 22.17
C ASN A 40 -2.35 -0.96 21.38
N ARG A 41 -2.65 -0.97 20.08
CA ARG A 41 -2.41 -2.10 19.18
C ARG A 41 -1.21 -1.88 18.25
N SER A 42 -0.54 -0.74 18.31
CA SER A 42 0.59 -0.44 17.43
C SER A 42 1.76 -1.43 17.56
N HIS A 43 1.85 -2.12 18.70
CA HIS A 43 2.84 -3.19 18.92
C HIS A 43 2.52 -4.49 18.12
N GLU A 44 1.32 -4.63 17.58
CA GLU A 44 0.91 -5.76 16.73
C GLU A 44 1.42 -5.60 15.29
N ASN A 45 1.81 -4.38 14.89
CA ASN A 45 2.32 -4.11 13.55
C ASN A 45 3.62 -4.86 13.30
N LEU A 46 3.74 -5.42 12.09
CA LEU A 46 4.91 -6.18 11.68
C LEU A 46 5.75 -5.33 10.72
N HIS A 47 7.03 -5.17 11.01
CA HIS A 47 7.97 -4.43 10.18
C HIS A 47 9.19 -5.31 9.90
N ASP A 48 9.63 -5.39 8.63
CA ASP A 48 10.86 -6.10 8.26
C ASP A 48 12.13 -5.28 8.55
N MET A 49 12.00 -3.95 8.66
CA MET A 49 13.02 -3.05 9.20
C MET A 49 12.48 -2.38 10.47
N SER A 50 13.31 -2.31 11.52
CA SER A 50 12.86 -1.90 12.86
C SER A 50 12.49 -0.43 12.96
N THR A 51 13.08 0.44 12.13
CA THR A 51 12.91 1.90 12.25
C THR A 51 12.69 2.59 10.91
N ALA A 52 11.96 3.70 10.95
CA ALA A 52 11.80 4.61 9.82
C ALA A 52 13.15 5.13 9.27
N ARG A 53 14.14 5.25 10.13
CA ARG A 53 15.50 5.67 9.76
C ARG A 53 16.18 4.63 8.87
N GLU A 54 16.14 3.35 9.24
CA GLU A 54 16.69 2.25 8.45
C GLU A 54 16.08 2.20 7.06
N VAL A 55 14.75 2.32 6.95
CA VAL A 55 14.07 2.36 5.65
C VAL A 55 14.51 3.58 4.84
N SER A 56 14.59 4.75 5.47
CA SER A 56 15.05 5.99 4.79
C SER A 56 16.47 5.85 4.27
N GLU A 57 17.37 5.26 5.04
CA GLU A 57 18.75 4.99 4.65
C GLU A 57 18.82 3.94 3.52
N GLY A 58 18.02 2.87 3.60
CA GLY A 58 17.88 1.88 2.54
C GLY A 58 17.41 2.48 1.22
N ILE A 59 16.38 3.34 1.25
CA ILE A 59 15.91 4.06 0.06
C ILE A 59 17.04 4.94 -0.50
N LYS A 60 17.71 5.75 0.34
CA LYS A 60 18.78 6.65 -0.09
C LYS A 60 19.96 5.90 -0.71
N SER A 61 20.37 4.78 -0.13
CA SER A 61 21.49 3.98 -0.65
C SER A 61 21.19 3.35 -2.00
N ARG A 62 19.90 3.14 -2.31
CA ARG A 62 19.47 2.55 -3.58
C ARG A 62 19.25 3.58 -4.69
N ILE A 63 19.08 4.87 -4.36
CA ILE A 63 18.90 5.95 -5.33
C ILE A 63 20.23 6.19 -6.07
N PRO A 64 20.25 6.17 -7.43
CA PRO A 64 21.45 6.48 -8.21
C PRO A 64 21.93 7.91 -7.94
N ALA A 65 23.26 8.11 -7.87
CA ALA A 65 23.85 9.44 -7.64
C ALA A 65 23.45 10.47 -8.70
N LYS A 66 23.24 10.02 -9.95
CA LYS A 66 22.74 10.86 -11.04
C LYS A 66 21.30 10.48 -11.37
N HIS A 67 20.37 11.41 -11.18
CA HIS A 67 18.97 11.26 -11.54
C HIS A 67 18.36 12.63 -11.86
N ARG A 68 17.21 12.65 -12.52
CA ARG A 68 16.50 13.90 -12.81
C ARG A 68 15.96 14.52 -11.52
N ALA A 69 15.90 15.84 -11.45
CA ALA A 69 15.39 16.56 -10.29
C ALA A 69 13.91 16.25 -9.97
N ASP A 70 13.11 15.90 -10.99
CA ASP A 70 11.68 15.56 -10.87
C ASP A 70 11.43 14.06 -10.74
N ALA A 71 12.48 13.24 -10.58
CA ALA A 71 12.36 11.79 -10.50
C ALA A 71 11.51 11.37 -9.29
N VAL A 72 10.81 10.25 -9.45
CA VAL A 72 10.18 9.55 -8.33
C VAL A 72 11.26 8.76 -7.62
N LEU A 73 11.58 9.13 -6.39
CA LEU A 73 12.66 8.52 -5.60
C LEU A 73 12.24 7.17 -5.02
N ALA A 74 10.98 7.06 -4.58
CA ALA A 74 10.39 5.82 -4.12
C ALA A 74 8.90 5.77 -4.49
N VAL A 75 8.36 4.56 -4.52
CA VAL A 75 6.93 4.29 -4.64
C VAL A 75 6.48 3.60 -3.36
N GLU A 76 5.46 4.18 -2.73
CA GLU A 76 4.73 3.51 -1.65
C GLU A 76 3.62 2.68 -2.27
N TYR A 77 3.56 1.41 -1.92
CA TYR A 77 2.47 0.51 -2.23
C TYR A 77 1.61 0.32 -0.99
N PHE A 78 0.31 0.51 -1.13
CA PHE A 78 -0.71 0.10 -0.18
C PHE A 78 -1.43 -1.11 -0.74
N ILE A 79 -1.41 -2.22 -0.01
CA ILE A 79 -2.05 -3.49 -0.38
C ILE A 79 -2.97 -3.94 0.76
N GLY A 80 -4.24 -4.05 0.46
CA GLY A 80 -5.27 -4.51 1.39
C GLY A 80 -6.35 -5.32 0.67
N ALA A 81 -7.41 -5.61 1.38
CA ALA A 81 -8.61 -6.23 0.83
C ALA A 81 -9.87 -5.59 1.43
N SER A 82 -11.02 -5.89 0.86
CA SER A 82 -12.31 -5.54 1.49
C SER A 82 -12.38 -6.09 2.92
N PRO A 83 -12.93 -5.34 3.90
CA PRO A 83 -12.92 -5.74 5.32
C PRO A 83 -13.52 -7.13 5.60
N GLU A 84 -14.45 -7.56 4.75
CA GLU A 84 -15.12 -8.86 4.85
C GLU A 84 -14.14 -10.02 4.66
N TYR A 85 -13.07 -9.82 3.87
CA TYR A 85 -12.03 -10.81 3.65
C TYR A 85 -11.42 -11.28 4.97
N PHE A 86 -11.01 -10.34 5.82
CA PHE A 86 -10.33 -10.62 7.09
C PHE A 86 -11.27 -11.17 8.18
N LYS A 87 -12.60 -11.14 7.95
CA LYS A 87 -13.60 -11.64 8.90
C LYS A 87 -14.07 -13.07 8.61
N THR A 88 -13.89 -13.57 7.39
CA THR A 88 -14.51 -14.80 6.90
C THR A 88 -13.55 -15.92 6.57
N ILE A 89 -12.26 -15.74 6.72
CA ILE A 89 -11.24 -16.75 6.40
C ILE A 89 -10.39 -17.09 7.63
N ASP A 90 -9.70 -18.21 7.55
CA ASP A 90 -8.76 -18.68 8.59
C ASP A 90 -7.43 -17.89 8.60
N ASP A 91 -7.40 -16.71 7.97
CA ASP A 91 -6.25 -15.82 7.88
C ASP A 91 -6.65 -14.38 8.26
N PRO A 92 -7.05 -14.11 9.50
CA PRO A 92 -7.59 -12.81 9.93
C PRO A 92 -6.52 -11.69 9.87
N LYS A 93 -5.24 -12.04 9.84
CA LYS A 93 -4.12 -11.10 9.70
C LYS A 93 -3.64 -10.93 8.25
N GLY A 94 -4.16 -11.73 7.32
CA GLY A 94 -3.79 -11.67 5.92
C GLY A 94 -2.39 -12.22 5.63
N GLU A 95 -1.87 -13.15 6.44
CA GLU A 95 -0.49 -13.66 6.33
C GLU A 95 -0.22 -14.25 4.96
N LYS A 96 -1.09 -15.14 4.47
CA LYS A 96 -0.98 -15.74 3.13
C LYS A 96 -1.08 -14.68 2.04
N TYR A 97 -2.05 -13.78 2.14
CA TYR A 97 -2.28 -12.74 1.13
C TYR A 97 -1.10 -11.78 1.03
N PHE A 98 -0.58 -11.31 2.17
CA PHE A 98 0.55 -10.38 2.20
C PHE A 98 1.87 -11.04 1.82
N ALA A 99 2.07 -12.34 2.11
CA ALA A 99 3.22 -13.09 1.60
C ALA A 99 3.23 -13.16 0.06
N LEU A 100 2.08 -13.45 -0.56
CA LEU A 100 1.93 -13.44 -2.01
C LEU A 100 2.10 -12.04 -2.61
N ALA A 101 1.58 -11.01 -1.94
CA ALA A 101 1.75 -9.61 -2.34
C ALA A 101 3.23 -9.19 -2.31
N ARG A 102 3.97 -9.57 -1.26
CA ARG A 102 5.42 -9.33 -1.18
C ARG A 102 6.18 -10.05 -2.29
N LYS A 103 5.86 -11.32 -2.54
CA LYS A 103 6.45 -12.08 -3.64
C LYS A 103 6.24 -11.37 -4.98
N TRP A 104 5.02 -10.94 -5.27
CA TRP A 104 4.69 -10.18 -6.47
C TRP A 104 5.49 -8.87 -6.60
N LEU A 105 5.68 -8.13 -5.51
CA LEU A 105 6.52 -6.91 -5.51
C LEU A 105 7.97 -7.23 -5.88
N VAL A 106 8.52 -8.31 -5.32
CA VAL A 106 9.89 -8.77 -5.60
C VAL A 106 10.04 -9.20 -7.06
N GLU A 107 9.10 -9.98 -7.59
CA GLU A 107 9.10 -10.40 -8.99
C GLU A 107 8.99 -9.23 -9.96
N ARG A 108 8.24 -8.21 -9.58
CA ARG A 108 8.00 -7.01 -10.41
C ARG A 108 9.16 -6.01 -10.40
N HIS A 109 9.85 -5.85 -9.29
CA HIS A 109 10.82 -4.78 -9.09
C HIS A 109 12.26 -5.27 -8.86
N GLY A 110 12.46 -6.54 -8.57
CA GLY A 110 13.71 -7.07 -8.04
C GLY A 110 13.78 -6.96 -6.52
N ALA A 111 14.35 -7.98 -5.86
CA ALA A 111 14.39 -8.08 -4.41
C ALA A 111 15.10 -6.87 -3.75
N GLU A 112 16.18 -6.42 -4.37
CA GLU A 112 17.01 -5.31 -3.88
C GLU A 112 16.33 -3.94 -4.01
N ASN A 113 15.28 -3.83 -4.81
CA ASN A 113 14.51 -2.59 -5.01
C ASN A 113 13.30 -2.50 -4.08
N VAL A 114 12.85 -3.62 -3.49
CA VAL A 114 11.83 -3.65 -2.44
C VAL A 114 12.52 -3.42 -1.10
N ILE A 115 12.57 -2.16 -0.67
CA ILE A 115 13.39 -1.74 0.48
C ILE A 115 12.81 -2.22 1.80
N SER A 116 11.50 -2.07 1.99
CA SER A 116 10.85 -2.58 3.19
C SER A 116 9.39 -2.89 2.97
N THR A 117 8.86 -3.77 3.82
CA THR A 117 7.44 -4.08 3.94
C THR A 117 7.01 -4.02 5.40
N SER A 118 5.80 -3.51 5.63
CA SER A 118 5.18 -3.45 6.95
C SER A 118 3.74 -3.92 6.84
N VAL A 119 3.26 -4.71 7.81
CA VAL A 119 1.84 -5.06 7.92
C VAL A 119 1.26 -4.34 9.12
N HIS A 120 0.26 -3.52 8.87
CA HIS A 120 -0.48 -2.81 9.91
C HIS A 120 -1.67 -3.63 10.35
N LEU A 121 -1.75 -3.88 11.66
CA LEU A 121 -2.82 -4.61 12.34
C LEU A 121 -3.57 -3.73 13.35
N ASP A 122 -3.12 -2.50 13.55
CA ASP A 122 -3.64 -1.51 14.48
C ASP A 122 -4.74 -0.61 13.91
N GLU A 123 -5.14 -0.84 12.66
CA GLU A 123 -6.24 -0.14 11.99
C GLU A 123 -7.46 -1.06 11.80
N THR A 124 -8.56 -0.52 11.25
CA THR A 124 -9.82 -1.25 11.04
C THR A 124 -9.66 -2.51 10.20
N SER A 125 -8.77 -2.49 9.22
CA SER A 125 -8.49 -3.63 8.34
C SER A 125 -7.00 -3.82 8.16
N PRO A 126 -6.49 -5.06 8.27
CA PRO A 126 -5.10 -5.37 7.96
C PRO A 126 -4.69 -4.88 6.56
N HIS A 127 -3.48 -4.34 6.45
CA HIS A 127 -2.93 -3.94 5.15
C HIS A 127 -1.40 -3.92 5.18
N LEU A 128 -0.82 -4.14 4.02
CA LEU A 128 0.62 -4.08 3.81
C LEU A 128 1.00 -2.75 3.17
N ILE A 129 2.04 -2.12 3.70
CA ILE A 129 2.73 -0.98 3.09
C ILE A 129 4.10 -1.47 2.63
N ALA A 130 4.49 -1.13 1.40
CA ALA A 130 5.84 -1.40 0.90
C ALA A 130 6.47 -0.15 0.29
N TYR A 131 7.79 -0.02 0.49
CA TYR A 131 8.60 1.03 -0.14
C TYR A 131 9.51 0.42 -1.19
N VAL A 132 9.39 0.91 -2.41
CA VAL A 132 10.14 0.40 -3.57
C VAL A 132 10.86 1.53 -4.26
N VAL A 133 12.15 1.37 -4.55
CA VAL A 133 12.89 2.29 -5.42
C VAL A 133 12.68 1.82 -6.87
N PRO A 134 12.03 2.63 -7.75
CA PRO A 134 11.58 2.17 -9.06
C PRO A 134 12.71 2.22 -10.11
N LEU A 135 13.70 1.36 -9.95
CA LEU A 135 14.81 1.22 -10.92
C LEU A 135 14.41 0.31 -12.07
N ASP A 136 14.79 0.70 -13.28
CA ASP A 136 14.75 -0.17 -14.45
C ASP A 136 16.01 -1.05 -14.54
N GLU A 137 16.07 -1.92 -15.55
CA GLU A 137 17.20 -2.83 -15.80
C GLU A 137 18.55 -2.13 -16.00
N LYS A 138 18.52 -0.83 -16.33
CA LYS A 138 19.72 0.02 -16.49
C LYS A 138 20.12 0.71 -15.18
N GLY A 139 19.42 0.43 -14.07
CA GLY A 139 19.65 1.09 -12.79
C GLY A 139 19.19 2.55 -12.75
N THR A 140 18.25 2.96 -13.62
CA THR A 140 17.74 4.33 -13.70
C THR A 140 16.38 4.43 -13.03
N LEU A 141 16.12 5.52 -12.28
CA LEU A 141 14.79 5.80 -11.71
C LEU A 141 13.75 5.97 -12.83
N ASN A 142 12.89 5.00 -12.98
CA ASN A 142 11.91 4.91 -14.06
C ASN A 142 10.51 4.47 -13.57
N ALA A 143 9.92 5.25 -12.66
CA ALA A 143 8.57 4.98 -12.20
C ALA A 143 7.53 4.94 -13.34
N LYS A 144 7.79 5.56 -14.49
CA LYS A 144 6.90 5.52 -15.65
C LYS A 144 6.75 4.11 -16.22
N GLN A 145 7.81 3.30 -16.20
CA GLN A 145 7.77 1.90 -16.62
C GLN A 145 6.73 1.10 -15.81
N PHE A 146 6.65 1.36 -14.51
CA PHE A 146 5.81 0.60 -13.58
C PHE A 146 4.40 1.20 -13.39
N LEU A 147 4.27 2.54 -13.51
CA LEU A 147 3.07 3.30 -13.14
C LEU A 147 2.64 4.32 -14.21
N GLY A 148 3.14 4.18 -15.43
CA GLY A 148 2.93 5.16 -16.52
C GLY A 148 1.65 4.90 -17.32
N GLY A 149 0.61 5.71 -17.09
CA GLY A 149 -0.61 5.70 -17.89
C GLY A 149 -1.61 4.59 -17.54
N LYS A 150 -2.83 4.74 -18.07
CA LYS A 150 -3.97 3.87 -17.72
C LYS A 150 -3.73 2.38 -18.06
N GLN A 151 -3.08 2.09 -19.18
CA GLN A 151 -2.84 0.71 -19.60
C GLN A 151 -1.84 -0.01 -18.68
N VAL A 152 -0.75 0.67 -18.28
CA VAL A 152 0.25 0.11 -17.36
C VAL A 152 -0.39 -0.14 -16.00
N LEU A 153 -1.16 0.83 -15.48
CA LEU A 153 -1.88 0.68 -14.21
C LEU A 153 -2.93 -0.43 -14.26
N SER A 154 -3.70 -0.54 -15.35
CA SER A 154 -4.69 -1.60 -15.49
C SER A 154 -4.06 -2.99 -15.57
N ARG A 155 -2.94 -3.14 -16.30
CA ARG A 155 -2.15 -4.37 -16.33
C ARG A 155 -1.58 -4.72 -14.96
N MET A 156 -1.03 -3.74 -14.25
CA MET A 156 -0.54 -3.93 -12.88
C MET A 156 -1.63 -4.46 -11.94
N GLN A 157 -2.85 -3.91 -12.00
CA GLN A 157 -3.99 -4.37 -11.21
C GLN A 157 -4.38 -5.82 -11.53
N THR A 158 -4.37 -6.17 -12.83
CA THR A 158 -4.69 -7.54 -13.28
C THR A 158 -3.62 -8.53 -12.84
N ASP A 159 -2.36 -8.19 -13.06
CA ASP A 159 -1.20 -9.01 -12.70
C ASP A 159 -1.14 -9.26 -11.18
N PHE A 160 -1.30 -8.22 -10.38
CA PHE A 160 -1.41 -8.32 -8.93
C PHE A 160 -2.57 -9.25 -8.49
N HIS A 161 -3.75 -9.05 -9.10
CA HIS A 161 -4.91 -9.88 -8.78
C HIS A 161 -4.65 -11.36 -9.10
N LEU A 162 -4.05 -11.68 -10.24
CA LEU A 162 -3.72 -13.07 -10.60
C LEU A 162 -2.68 -13.68 -9.65
N SER A 163 -1.68 -12.88 -9.24
CA SER A 163 -0.58 -13.37 -8.41
C SER A 163 -0.92 -13.48 -6.92
N ALA A 164 -1.70 -12.55 -6.39
CA ALA A 164 -2.01 -12.48 -4.95
C ALA A 164 -3.50 -12.58 -4.63
N GLY A 165 -4.37 -11.98 -5.43
CA GLY A 165 -5.82 -11.96 -5.18
C GLY A 165 -6.49 -13.31 -5.43
N THR A 166 -6.33 -13.86 -6.62
CA THR A 166 -6.95 -15.13 -7.04
C THR A 166 -6.64 -16.30 -6.10
N PRO A 167 -5.37 -16.53 -5.66
CA PRO A 167 -5.06 -17.61 -4.74
C PRO A 167 -5.70 -17.45 -3.34
N CYS A 168 -6.18 -16.25 -3.04
CA CYS A 168 -6.86 -15.91 -1.79
C CYS A 168 -8.38 -15.75 -1.97
N GLY A 169 -8.95 -16.08 -3.13
CA GLY A 169 -10.40 -15.97 -3.38
C GLY A 169 -10.91 -14.52 -3.44
N LEU A 170 -10.02 -13.55 -3.68
CA LEU A 170 -10.38 -12.16 -3.83
C LEU A 170 -10.71 -11.85 -5.29
N GLU A 171 -11.69 -10.98 -5.52
CA GLU A 171 -11.96 -10.44 -6.84
C GLU A 171 -11.02 -9.28 -7.19
N ARG A 172 -10.83 -9.07 -8.49
CA ARG A 172 -10.16 -7.87 -8.99
C ARG A 172 -11.05 -6.64 -8.78
N GLY A 173 -10.46 -5.52 -8.38
CA GLY A 173 -11.16 -4.23 -8.40
C GLY A 173 -11.69 -3.88 -9.79
N GLU A 174 -12.79 -3.14 -9.87
CA GLU A 174 -13.44 -2.76 -11.14
C GLU A 174 -12.52 -1.96 -12.05
N SER A 175 -12.40 -2.43 -13.30
CA SER A 175 -11.63 -1.71 -14.32
C SER A 175 -12.38 -0.43 -14.71
N GLY A 176 -11.67 0.71 -14.70
CA GLY A 176 -12.26 2.01 -15.04
C GLY A 176 -13.21 2.58 -13.99
N SER A 177 -13.19 2.06 -12.76
CA SER A 177 -13.97 2.62 -11.66
C SER A 177 -13.76 4.14 -11.55
N LYS A 178 -14.86 4.89 -11.51
CA LYS A 178 -14.87 6.34 -11.27
C LYS A 178 -14.82 6.70 -9.78
N ALA A 179 -14.71 5.70 -8.90
CA ALA A 179 -14.62 5.91 -7.47
C ALA A 179 -13.40 6.80 -7.16
N LYS A 180 -13.66 7.97 -6.60
CA LYS A 180 -12.60 8.86 -6.13
C LYS A 180 -12.12 8.38 -4.78
N HIS A 181 -10.81 8.39 -4.58
CA HIS A 181 -10.23 8.15 -3.27
C HIS A 181 -10.82 9.18 -2.29
N THR A 182 -11.54 8.69 -1.30
CA THR A 182 -11.98 9.51 -0.17
C THR A 182 -10.89 9.39 0.90
N THR A 183 -10.34 10.52 1.32
CA THR A 183 -9.41 10.52 2.45
C THR A 183 -10.14 10.06 3.71
N VAL A 184 -9.43 9.47 4.67
CA VAL A 184 -9.98 9.05 5.97
C VAL A 184 -10.76 10.20 6.62
N LYS A 185 -10.22 11.43 6.57
CA LYS A 185 -10.88 12.64 7.06
C LYS A 185 -12.23 12.91 6.36
N GLN A 186 -12.28 12.76 5.04
CA GLN A 186 -13.52 12.95 4.27
C GLN A 186 -14.54 11.84 4.52
N TYR A 187 -14.06 10.60 4.73
CA TYR A 187 -14.92 9.46 5.08
C TYR A 187 -15.62 9.69 6.43
N TYR A 188 -14.86 10.00 7.49
CA TYR A 188 -15.45 10.27 8.80
C TYR A 188 -16.31 11.53 8.83
N ALA A 189 -15.97 12.57 8.07
CA ALA A 189 -16.83 13.75 7.93
C ALA A 189 -18.21 13.40 7.33
N ARG A 190 -18.26 12.42 6.41
CA ARG A 190 -19.52 11.93 5.85
C ARG A 190 -20.30 11.05 6.84
N VAL A 191 -19.62 10.13 7.52
CA VAL A 191 -20.26 9.25 8.52
C VAL A 191 -20.87 10.08 9.64
N ASN A 192 -20.11 11.01 10.21
CA ASN A 192 -20.59 11.89 11.29
C ASN A 192 -21.72 12.81 10.83
N ALA A 193 -21.72 13.25 9.56
CA ALA A 193 -22.81 14.04 9.01
C ALA A 193 -24.12 13.23 8.89
N VAL A 194 -24.04 11.95 8.55
CA VAL A 194 -25.21 11.05 8.48
C VAL A 194 -25.74 10.72 9.88
N GLU A 195 -24.86 10.45 10.85
CA GLU A 195 -25.27 10.19 12.24
C GLU A 195 -25.98 11.40 12.87
N ASN A 196 -25.51 12.63 12.59
CA ASN A 196 -26.16 13.85 13.07
C ASN A 196 -27.52 14.13 12.39
N MET A 197 -27.74 13.62 11.17
CA MET A 197 -29.03 13.75 10.46
C MET A 197 -30.09 12.72 10.91
N THR A 198 -29.69 11.68 11.64
CA THR A 198 -30.62 10.64 12.13
C THR A 198 -31.03 10.86 13.61
N LEU A 199 -30.54 11.92 14.24
CA LEU A 199 -30.83 12.29 15.63
C LEU A 199 -31.81 13.47 15.77
N ASP A 200 -32.28 14.04 14.64
CA ASP A 200 -33.35 15.03 14.53
C ASP A 200 -34.62 14.35 13.97
#